data_892311002cf1e798a95cf993baaf5589
#
_entry.id   892311002cf1e798a95cf993baaf5589
#
_cell.length_a   1.000
_cell.length_b   1.000
_cell.length_c   1.000
_cell.angle_alpha   90.00
_cell.angle_beta   90.00
_cell.angle_gamma   90.00
#
_symmetry.space_group_name_H-M   'P 1'
#
loop_
_entity.id
_entity.type
_entity.pdbx_description
1 polymer ?
#
loop_
_entity_poly.entity_id
_entity_poly.type
_entity_poly.pdbx_seq_one_letter_code
_entity_poly.pdbx_strand_id
1 'polypeptide(L)' 'MKKRVKLVFPQNLIKEPILFTVVKVYNIIPNIRRARVTETVAEIVVDITGEEENIDLAIQALKKQGVNAEITEAAE' A
#
# COMPACT_ATOMS: atom_id res chain seq x y z
N MET A 1 12.23 -9.60 -2.05
CA MET A 1 11.38 -9.30 -3.22
C MET A 1 10.84 -7.87 -3.14
N LYS A 2 10.55 -7.30 -4.26
CA LYS A 2 9.99 -5.95 -4.33
C LYS A 2 8.84 -5.95 -5.33
N LYS A 3 7.71 -5.36 -4.95
CA LYS A 3 6.56 -5.23 -5.84
C LYS A 3 6.12 -3.77 -5.85
N ARG A 4 5.72 -3.29 -7.02
CA ARG A 4 5.16 -1.94 -7.15
C ARG A 4 3.64 -2.05 -7.10
N VAL A 5 3.05 -1.28 -6.22
CA VAL A 5 1.62 -1.35 -5.94
C VAL A 5 1.03 0.05 -6.01
N LYS A 6 -0.12 0.14 -6.63
CA LYS A 6 -0.89 1.39 -6.63
C LYS A 6 -1.99 1.25 -5.59
N LEU A 7 -1.99 2.15 -4.63
CA LEU A 7 -2.97 2.17 -3.55
C LEU A 7 -3.89 3.38 -3.73
N VAL A 8 -5.18 3.14 -3.63
CA VAL A 8 -6.17 4.22 -3.67
C VAL A 8 -6.97 4.18 -2.39
N PHE A 9 -6.88 5.26 -1.62
CA PHE A 9 -7.58 5.39 -0.35
C PHE A 9 -8.82 6.24 -0.55
N PRO A 10 -10.00 5.74 -0.22
CA PRO A 10 -11.22 6.56 -0.28
C PRO A 10 -11.18 7.65 0.80
N GLN A 11 -12.02 8.65 0.64
CA GLN A 11 -12.02 9.84 1.50
C GLN A 11 -12.06 9.51 2.99
N ASN A 12 -12.87 8.53 3.39
CA ASN A 12 -13.03 8.18 4.80
C ASN A 12 -11.79 7.51 5.40
N LEU A 13 -10.84 7.09 4.57
CA LEU A 13 -9.62 6.42 5.04
C LEU A 13 -8.37 7.27 4.90
N ILE A 14 -8.46 8.46 4.33
CA ILE A 14 -7.29 9.29 4.09
C ILE A 14 -6.58 9.67 5.39
N LYS A 15 -7.35 9.90 6.44
CA LYS A 15 -6.80 10.33 7.74
C LYS A 15 -6.32 9.19 8.61
N GLU A 16 -6.57 7.96 8.21
CA GLU A 16 -6.16 6.80 9.01
C GLU A 16 -4.73 6.39 8.67
N PRO A 17 -3.89 6.04 9.65
CA PRO A 17 -2.51 5.65 9.38
C PRO A 17 -2.44 4.18 8.93
N ILE A 18 -3.24 3.81 7.93
CA ILE A 18 -3.40 2.42 7.51
C ILE A 18 -2.11 1.83 6.96
N LEU A 19 -1.45 2.55 6.04
CA LEU A 19 -0.23 2.04 5.43
C LEU A 19 0.86 1.85 6.47
N PHE A 20 1.03 2.82 7.37
CA PHE A 20 2.02 2.74 8.43
C PHE A 20 1.79 1.50 9.31
N THR A 21 0.54 1.27 9.70
CA THR A 21 0.18 0.14 10.56
C THR A 21 0.45 -1.18 9.87
N VAL A 22 0.06 -1.29 8.61
CA VAL A 22 0.26 -2.52 7.84
C VAL A 22 1.73 -2.82 7.65
N VAL A 23 2.56 -1.82 7.32
CA VAL A 23 3.98 -2.08 7.11
C VAL A 23 4.65 -2.55 8.40
N LYS A 24 4.22 -2.06 9.55
CA LYS A 24 4.76 -2.51 10.83
C LYS A 24 4.37 -3.95 11.13
N VAL A 25 3.10 -4.28 10.94
CA VAL A 25 2.58 -5.61 11.27
C VAL A 25 3.23 -6.69 10.42
N TYR A 26 3.38 -6.43 9.13
CA TYR A 26 3.87 -7.45 8.20
C TYR A 26 5.35 -7.33 7.88
N ASN A 27 6.05 -6.43 8.56
CA ASN A 27 7.51 -6.31 8.44
C ASN A 27 7.95 -6.11 6.99
N ILE A 28 7.35 -5.13 6.33
CA ILE A 28 7.69 -4.76 4.96
C ILE A 28 8.20 -3.33 4.94
N ILE A 29 8.93 -2.97 3.89
CA ILE A 29 9.50 -1.64 3.75
C ILE A 29 8.86 -0.95 2.54
N PRO A 30 8.12 0.15 2.76
CA PRO A 30 7.51 0.89 1.67
C PRO A 30 8.45 1.99 1.20
N ASN A 31 8.49 2.20 -0.11
CA ASN A 31 9.19 3.33 -0.70
C ASN A 31 8.20 4.03 -1.62
N ILE A 32 7.68 5.17 -1.18
CA ILE A 32 6.68 5.89 -1.95
C ILE A 32 7.33 6.51 -3.18
N ARG A 33 6.86 6.11 -4.35
CA ARG A 33 7.37 6.61 -5.63
C ARG A 33 6.63 7.87 -6.06
N ARG A 34 5.34 7.93 -5.75
CA ARG A 34 4.49 9.05 -6.15
C ARG A 34 3.25 9.05 -5.28
N ALA A 35 2.80 10.22 -4.90
CA ALA A 35 1.57 10.36 -4.14
C ALA A 35 0.78 11.53 -4.68
N ARG A 36 -0.53 11.37 -4.76
CA ARG A 36 -1.44 12.38 -5.22
C ARG A 36 -2.65 12.37 -4.31
N VAL A 37 -2.85 13.45 -3.59
CA VAL A 37 -3.93 13.57 -2.61
C VAL A 37 -4.86 14.68 -3.03
N THR A 38 -6.15 14.35 -3.12
CA THR A 38 -7.20 15.33 -3.37
C THR A 38 -8.16 15.30 -2.17
N GLU A 39 -9.22 16.11 -2.23
CA GLU A 39 -10.21 16.14 -1.16
C GLU A 39 -10.96 14.81 -1.02
N THR A 40 -11.07 14.04 -2.09
CA THR A 40 -11.91 12.85 -2.11
C THR A 40 -11.15 11.55 -2.23
N VAL A 41 -9.86 11.60 -2.63
CA VAL A 41 -9.10 10.38 -2.85
C VAL A 41 -7.61 10.64 -2.64
N ALA A 42 -6.92 9.63 -2.15
CA ALA A 42 -5.46 9.62 -2.09
C ALA A 42 -4.97 8.44 -2.92
N GLU A 43 -4.08 8.72 -3.87
CA GLU A 43 -3.51 7.70 -4.74
C GLU A 43 -2.01 7.67 -4.52
N ILE A 44 -1.49 6.51 -4.19
CA ILE A 44 -0.08 6.34 -3.86
C ILE A 44 0.49 5.19 -4.66
N VAL A 45 1.61 5.43 -5.35
CA VAL A 45 2.38 4.38 -5.99
C VAL A 45 3.58 4.10 -5.10
N VAL A 46 3.70 2.88 -4.63
CA VAL A 46 4.69 2.50 -3.65
C VAL A 46 5.38 1.21 -4.04
N ASP A 47 6.70 1.16 -3.86
CA ASP A 47 7.47 -0.07 -4.00
C ASP A 47 7.55 -0.69 -2.61
N ILE A 48 7.06 -1.92 -2.48
CA ILE A 48 7.06 -2.64 -1.21
C ILE A 48 8.11 -3.73 -1.27
N THR A 49 9.03 -3.71 -0.32
CA THR A 49 10.12 -4.69 -0.24
C THR A 49 9.94 -5.56 1.00
N GLY A 50 10.19 -6.85 0.86
CA GLY A 50 10.11 -7.80 1.95
C GLY A 50 9.98 -9.22 1.43
N GLU A 51 9.67 -10.15 2.34
CA GLU A 51 9.36 -11.51 1.95
C GLU A 51 8.08 -11.52 1.13
N GLU A 52 8.04 -12.33 0.10
CA GLU A 52 6.88 -12.37 -0.79
C GLU A 52 5.57 -12.63 -0.03
N GLU A 53 5.61 -13.58 0.89
CA GLU A 53 4.44 -13.90 1.70
C GLU A 53 3.96 -12.71 2.51
N ASN A 54 4.89 -11.97 3.10
CA ASN A 54 4.55 -10.80 3.89
C ASN A 54 3.97 -9.69 3.04
N ILE A 55 4.49 -9.50 1.83
CA ILE A 55 3.95 -8.51 0.90
C ILE A 55 2.51 -8.86 0.54
N ASP A 56 2.26 -10.14 0.23
CA ASP A 56 0.92 -10.57 -0.14
C ASP A 56 -0.07 -10.39 1.00
N LEU A 57 0.32 -10.73 2.22
CA LEU A 57 -0.52 -10.55 3.40
C LEU A 57 -0.80 -9.07 3.65
N ALA A 58 0.21 -8.22 3.46
CA ALA A 58 0.03 -6.78 3.63
C ALA A 58 -0.97 -6.22 2.62
N ILE A 59 -0.88 -6.65 1.36
CA ILE A 59 -1.82 -6.21 0.33
C ILE A 59 -3.24 -6.65 0.67
N GLN A 60 -3.41 -7.89 1.14
CA GLN A 60 -4.71 -8.37 1.55
C GLN A 60 -5.26 -7.58 2.74
N ALA A 61 -4.40 -7.24 3.70
CA ALA A 61 -4.82 -6.45 4.85
C ALA A 61 -5.29 -5.06 4.42
N LEU A 62 -4.60 -4.44 3.46
CA LEU A 62 -5.02 -3.15 2.92
C LEU A 62 -6.40 -3.26 2.27
N LYS A 63 -6.60 -4.30 1.46
CA LYS A 63 -7.89 -4.51 0.79
C LYS A 63 -9.01 -4.72 1.79
N LYS A 64 -8.76 -5.45 2.87
CA LYS A 64 -9.76 -5.70 3.90
C LYS A 64 -10.20 -4.41 4.60
N GLN A 65 -9.32 -3.44 4.67
CA GLN A 65 -9.66 -2.16 5.31
C GLN A 65 -10.32 -1.18 4.35
N GLY A 66 -10.51 -1.58 3.11
CA GLY A 66 -11.19 -0.74 2.14
C GLY A 66 -10.26 0.03 1.19
N VAL A 67 -8.97 -0.24 1.24
CA VAL A 67 -8.02 0.36 0.32
C VAL A 67 -8.02 -0.44 -0.97
N ASN A 68 -8.10 0.24 -2.10
CA ASN A 68 -7.97 -0.41 -3.39
C ASN A 68 -6.48 -0.59 -3.69
N ALA A 69 -6.04 -1.82 -3.81
CA ALA A 69 -4.63 -2.13 -4.03
C ALA A 69 -4.46 -2.93 -5.32
N GLU A 70 -3.59 -2.46 -6.20
CA GLU A 70 -3.34 -3.08 -7.48
C GLU A 70 -1.84 -3.23 -7.68
N ILE A 71 -1.39 -4.44 -7.94
CA ILE A 71 0.01 -4.68 -8.26
C ILE A 71 0.21 -4.25 -9.71
N THR A 72 1.04 -3.22 -9.92
CA THR A 72 1.25 -2.69 -11.26
C THR A 72 2.49 -3.28 -11.90
N GLU A 73 3.44 -3.75 -11.08
CA GLU A 73 4.70 -4.24 -11.59
C GLU A 73 5.40 -5.06 -10.52
N ALA A 74 5.94 -6.21 -10.91
CA ALA A 74 6.80 -6.97 -10.03
C ALA A 74 8.23 -6.48 -10.29
N ALA A 75 8.85 -5.93 -9.26
CA ALA A 75 10.24 -5.48 -9.34
C ALA A 75 11.09 -6.41 -8.49
N GLU A 76 12.34 -6.57 -8.88
CA GLU A 76 13.24 -7.46 -8.17
C GLU A 76 13.55 -7.05 -6.78
#